data_63e81f28f28ac848bd320d5c6963932e
#
_entry.id   63e81f28f28ac848bd320d5c6963932e
#
_cell.length_a   1.000
_cell.length_b   1.000
_cell.length_c   1.000
_cell.angle_alpha   90.00
_cell.angle_beta   90.00
_cell.angle_gamma   90.00
#
_symmetry.space_group_name_H-M   'P 1'
#
loop_
_entity.id
_entity.type
_entity.pdbx_description
1 polymer ?
#
loop_
_entity_poly.entity_id
_entity_poly.type
_entity_poly.pdbx_seq_one_letter_code
_entity_poly.pdbx_strand_id
1 'polypeptide(L)'
;MKLYQPAEDSFFLAECAKHYCGNMALEIGTGSGIILDTLSQNFNSVVGTDIDYVSLQYYKSNLPKNGALVCCDAASALAIKFDFIVSNPPYLSDHDKKNKDRTINGGPTGIEATLHFIHSAVLVLQKRGKILTIISSLSDRSKLDKLIKEMNLKKRIVKVRKLFFETLYIIEISFDIA
;
A
#
# COMPACT_ATOMS: atom_id res chain seq x y z
N MET A 1 1.41 -1.68 21.72
CA MET A 1 1.86 -1.62 20.33
C MET A 1 2.01 -0.15 19.97
N LYS A 2 3.10 0.25 19.32
CA LYS A 2 3.29 1.66 18.94
C LYS A 2 2.50 1.91 17.66
N LEU A 3 1.63 2.91 17.66
CA LEU A 3 0.96 3.38 16.44
C LEU A 3 2.03 3.85 15.45
N TYR A 4 1.89 3.42 14.19
CA TYR A 4 2.73 3.94 13.12
C TYR A 4 2.47 5.44 12.95
N GLN A 5 3.51 6.24 13.10
CA GLN A 5 3.44 7.67 12.81
C GLN A 5 3.82 7.89 11.34
N PRO A 6 3.07 8.72 10.59
CA PRO A 6 3.39 9.00 9.19
C PRO A 6 4.82 9.52 9.09
N ALA A 7 5.59 8.92 8.21
CA ALA A 7 6.97 9.32 7.90
C ALA A 7 7.05 9.91 6.47
N GLU A 8 8.24 10.25 6.02
CA GLU A 8 8.46 10.87 4.70
C GLU A 8 7.94 10.03 3.54
N ASP A 9 7.97 8.70 3.67
CA ASP A 9 7.44 7.74 2.70
C ASP A 9 5.92 7.84 2.56
N SER A 10 5.20 7.93 3.68
CA SER A 10 3.74 8.08 3.69
C SER A 10 3.30 9.38 3.01
N PHE A 11 3.96 10.49 3.31
CA PHE A 11 3.70 11.78 2.66
C PHE A 11 4.05 11.74 1.17
N PHE A 12 5.15 11.07 0.81
CA PHE A 12 5.58 10.93 -0.57
C PHE A 12 4.58 10.11 -1.40
N LEU A 13 4.03 9.03 -0.83
CA LEU A 13 3.01 8.22 -1.49
C LEU A 13 1.68 8.96 -1.57
N ALA A 14 1.24 9.64 -0.50
CA ALA A 14 0.03 10.46 -0.49
C ALA A 14 0.08 11.58 -1.55
N GLU A 15 1.23 12.25 -1.71
CA GLU A 15 1.44 13.27 -2.76
C GLU A 15 1.24 12.70 -4.16
N CYS A 16 1.59 11.45 -4.40
CA CYS A 16 1.32 10.80 -5.69
C CYS A 16 -0.14 10.37 -5.80
N ALA A 17 -0.71 9.81 -4.73
CA ALA A 17 -2.07 9.29 -4.71
C ALA A 17 -3.13 10.37 -4.99
N LYS A 18 -2.90 11.61 -4.59
CA LYS A 18 -3.82 12.75 -4.84
C LYS A 18 -4.12 13.04 -6.31
N HIS A 19 -3.31 12.53 -7.24
CA HIS A 19 -3.51 12.71 -8.68
C HIS A 19 -4.42 11.64 -9.31
N TYR A 20 -4.89 10.69 -8.52
CA TYR A 20 -5.83 9.66 -8.95
C TYR A 20 -7.23 9.98 -8.44
N CYS A 21 -8.22 9.62 -9.24
CA CYS A 21 -9.64 9.79 -8.92
C CYS A 21 -10.44 8.64 -9.50
N GLY A 22 -11.62 8.40 -8.94
CA GLY A 22 -12.48 7.30 -9.38
C GLY A 22 -13.69 7.10 -8.48
N ASN A 23 -14.28 5.92 -8.56
CA ASN A 23 -15.44 5.58 -7.77
C ASN A 23 -15.04 4.98 -6.41
N MET A 24 -14.19 3.94 -6.41
CA MET A 24 -13.83 3.23 -5.19
C MET A 24 -12.31 3.09 -5.05
N ALA A 25 -11.76 3.54 -3.92
CA ALA A 25 -10.36 3.31 -3.58
C ALA A 25 -10.20 2.47 -2.32
N LEU A 26 -9.09 1.72 -2.26
CA LEU A 26 -8.67 0.91 -1.11
C LEU A 26 -7.28 1.35 -0.65
N GLU A 27 -7.11 1.54 0.64
CA GLU A 27 -5.80 1.57 1.29
C GLU A 27 -5.58 0.27 2.05
N ILE A 28 -4.50 -0.46 1.73
CA ILE A 28 -4.06 -1.65 2.45
C ILE A 28 -2.97 -1.25 3.45
N GLY A 29 -3.21 -1.51 4.74
CA GLY A 29 -2.33 -1.05 5.82
C GLY A 29 -2.58 0.42 6.15
N THR A 30 -3.78 0.76 6.60
CA THR A 30 -4.22 2.15 6.82
C THR A 30 -3.36 2.89 7.85
N GLY A 31 -2.92 2.20 8.90
CA GLY A 31 -2.07 2.80 9.94
C GLY A 31 -2.61 4.13 10.47
N SER A 32 -1.95 5.24 10.11
CA SER A 32 -2.33 6.59 10.53
C SER A 32 -3.51 7.20 9.77
N GLY A 33 -3.90 6.62 8.61
CA GLY A 33 -4.99 7.10 7.77
C GLY A 33 -4.64 8.24 6.80
N ILE A 34 -3.41 8.72 6.75
CA ILE A 34 -3.03 9.88 5.92
C ILE A 34 -3.29 9.66 4.43
N ILE A 35 -3.12 8.43 3.93
CA ILE A 35 -3.38 8.10 2.54
C ILE A 35 -4.90 7.99 2.33
N LEU A 36 -5.63 7.38 3.26
CA LEU A 36 -7.08 7.26 3.17
C LEU A 36 -7.76 8.65 3.15
N ASP A 37 -7.28 9.59 3.98
CA ASP A 37 -7.74 10.98 3.96
C ASP A 37 -7.51 11.64 2.60
N THR A 38 -6.33 11.40 2.01
CA THR A 38 -6.00 11.90 0.66
C THR A 38 -6.93 11.33 -0.41
N LEU A 39 -7.19 10.02 -0.37
CA LEU A 39 -8.08 9.34 -1.32
C LEU A 39 -9.53 9.81 -1.19
N SER A 40 -9.99 10.09 0.03
CA SER A 40 -11.36 10.51 0.30
C SER A 40 -11.78 11.79 -0.41
N GLN A 41 -10.81 12.61 -0.80
CA GLN A 41 -11.04 13.87 -1.51
C GLN A 41 -11.34 13.68 -3.01
N ASN A 42 -10.93 12.54 -3.59
CA ASN A 42 -10.97 12.32 -5.03
C ASN A 42 -11.73 11.05 -5.46
N PHE A 43 -12.20 10.26 -4.49
CA PHE A 43 -12.98 9.05 -4.74
C PHE A 43 -14.35 9.14 -4.06
N ASN A 44 -15.36 8.58 -4.69
CA ASN A 44 -16.72 8.58 -4.13
C ASN A 44 -16.82 7.74 -2.85
N SER A 45 -16.04 6.67 -2.75
CA SER A 45 -15.97 5.81 -1.56
C SER A 45 -14.54 5.33 -1.35
N VAL A 46 -14.10 5.29 -0.08
CA VAL A 46 -12.78 4.79 0.29
C VAL A 46 -12.88 3.74 1.38
N VAL A 47 -12.06 2.71 1.28
CA VAL A 47 -11.96 1.64 2.28
C VAL A 47 -10.53 1.58 2.78
N GLY A 48 -10.35 1.52 4.09
CA GLY A 48 -9.06 1.26 4.71
C GLY A 48 -9.06 -0.12 5.37
N THR A 49 -8.01 -0.90 5.14
CA THR A 49 -7.81 -2.17 5.85
C THR A 49 -6.54 -2.13 6.67
N ASP A 50 -6.56 -2.79 7.81
CA ASP A 50 -5.37 -3.01 8.63
C ASP A 50 -5.55 -4.30 9.42
N ILE A 51 -4.45 -5.02 9.67
CA ILE A 51 -4.44 -6.19 10.52
C ILE A 51 -4.46 -5.80 12.01
N ASP A 52 -4.00 -4.58 12.33
CA ASP A 52 -4.01 -4.07 13.69
C ASP A 52 -5.32 -3.32 14.00
N TYR A 53 -6.19 -3.99 14.74
CA TYR A 53 -7.45 -3.41 15.20
C TYR A 53 -7.25 -2.11 15.99
N VAL A 54 -6.16 -1.97 16.75
CA VAL A 54 -5.89 -0.76 17.56
C VAL A 54 -5.64 0.45 16.67
N SER A 55 -4.89 0.28 15.58
CA SER A 55 -4.68 1.33 14.57
C SER A 55 -5.99 1.81 13.97
N LEU A 56 -6.88 0.88 13.59
CA LEU A 56 -8.20 1.22 13.06
C LEU A 56 -9.09 1.94 14.08
N GLN A 57 -9.08 1.51 15.33
CA GLN A 57 -9.86 2.18 16.40
C GLN A 57 -9.36 3.61 16.63
N TYR A 58 -8.05 3.83 16.57
CA TYR A 58 -7.48 5.17 16.72
C TYR A 58 -7.90 6.10 15.58
N TYR A 59 -7.84 5.62 14.33
CA TYR A 59 -8.19 6.41 13.17
C TYR A 59 -9.70 6.61 13.01
N LYS A 60 -10.53 5.74 13.58
CA LYS A 60 -11.99 5.75 13.43
C LYS A 60 -12.65 7.09 13.73
N SER A 61 -12.13 7.85 14.69
CA SER A 61 -12.67 9.19 15.05
C SER A 61 -12.46 10.24 13.94
N ASN A 62 -11.47 10.02 13.07
CA ASN A 62 -11.11 10.90 11.97
C ASN A 62 -11.57 10.37 10.61
N LEU A 63 -12.28 9.24 10.59
CA LEU A 63 -12.73 8.59 9.36
C LEU A 63 -13.59 9.54 8.50
N PRO A 64 -13.23 9.77 7.22
CA PRO A 64 -14.03 10.60 6.33
C PRO A 64 -15.44 10.01 6.12
N LYS A 65 -16.43 10.87 5.82
CA LYS A 65 -17.83 10.47 5.68
C LYS A 65 -18.08 9.39 4.60
N ASN A 66 -17.25 9.37 3.56
CA ASN A 66 -17.28 8.38 2.47
C ASN A 66 -16.32 7.20 2.72
N GLY A 67 -15.80 7.07 3.96
CA GLY A 67 -14.82 6.04 4.36
C GLY A 67 -15.44 4.88 5.12
N ALA A 68 -14.83 3.71 4.99
CA ALA A 68 -15.09 2.52 5.80
C ALA A 68 -13.76 1.87 6.23
N LEU A 69 -13.78 1.18 7.38
CA LEU A 69 -12.61 0.47 7.90
C LEU A 69 -12.93 -1.01 8.08
N VAL A 70 -12.01 -1.88 7.69
CA VAL A 70 -12.12 -3.33 7.82
C VAL A 70 -10.85 -3.90 8.46
N CYS A 71 -11.01 -4.59 9.58
CA CYS A 71 -9.89 -5.28 10.23
C CYS A 71 -9.67 -6.65 9.56
N CYS A 72 -8.63 -6.74 8.76
CA CYS A 72 -8.27 -8.00 8.09
C CYS A 72 -6.79 -7.98 7.63
N ASP A 73 -6.29 -9.15 7.25
CA ASP A 73 -4.99 -9.26 6.59
C ASP A 73 -5.11 -8.79 5.13
N ALA A 74 -4.39 -7.72 4.81
CA ALA A 74 -4.42 -7.07 3.50
C ALA A 74 -5.87 -6.82 3.01
N ALA A 75 -6.32 -7.47 1.93
CA ALA A 75 -7.68 -7.35 1.39
C ALA A 75 -8.52 -8.63 1.57
N SER A 76 -8.12 -9.55 2.45
CA SER A 76 -8.67 -10.91 2.55
C SER A 76 -10.16 -10.98 2.86
N ALA A 77 -10.73 -9.97 3.53
CA ALA A 77 -12.15 -9.91 3.88
C ALA A 77 -13.01 -9.15 2.86
N LEU A 78 -12.42 -8.69 1.74
CA LEU A 78 -13.12 -7.86 0.76
C LEU A 78 -13.56 -8.68 -0.45
N ALA A 79 -14.85 -8.57 -0.81
CA ALA A 79 -15.41 -9.20 -2.00
C ALA A 79 -15.76 -8.21 -3.13
N ILE A 80 -15.62 -6.91 -2.88
CA ILE A 80 -15.88 -5.85 -3.85
C ILE A 80 -14.62 -5.51 -4.64
N LYS A 81 -14.79 -4.85 -5.79
CA LYS A 81 -13.68 -4.45 -6.67
C LYS A 81 -13.42 -2.96 -6.59
N PHE A 82 -12.13 -2.58 -6.68
CA PHE A 82 -11.65 -1.21 -6.54
C PHE A 82 -11.03 -0.70 -7.84
N ASP A 83 -11.25 0.58 -8.14
CA ASP A 83 -10.62 1.29 -9.26
C ASP A 83 -9.16 1.59 -8.96
N PHE A 84 -8.87 1.85 -7.69
CA PHE A 84 -7.57 2.25 -7.23
C PHE A 84 -7.24 1.64 -5.87
N ILE A 85 -6.03 1.09 -5.74
CA ILE A 85 -5.55 0.50 -4.51
C ILE A 85 -4.20 1.12 -4.17
N VAL A 86 -4.01 1.52 -2.93
CA VAL A 86 -2.73 2.06 -2.45
C VAL A 86 -2.24 1.25 -1.26
N SER A 87 -0.94 1.05 -1.18
CA SER A 87 -0.31 0.48 0.01
C SER A 87 1.06 1.11 0.28
N ASN A 88 1.34 1.37 1.56
CA ASN A 88 2.68 1.66 2.06
C ASN A 88 3.14 0.48 2.92
N PRO A 89 3.57 -0.65 2.31
CA PRO A 89 3.97 -1.82 3.05
C PRO A 89 5.29 -1.57 3.80
N PRO A 90 5.55 -2.24 4.92
CA PRO A 90 6.88 -2.26 5.50
C PRO A 90 7.88 -2.84 4.47
N TYR A 91 9.05 -2.22 4.33
CA TYR A 91 10.03 -2.57 3.29
C TYR A 91 11.47 -2.72 3.79
N LEU A 92 11.71 -2.61 5.10
CA LEU A 92 13.03 -2.87 5.67
C LEU A 92 13.28 -4.38 5.82
N SER A 93 14.47 -4.83 5.47
CA SER A 93 14.85 -6.24 5.62
C SER A 93 15.19 -6.61 7.07
N ASP A 94 14.96 -7.87 7.43
CA ASP A 94 15.16 -8.47 8.76
C ASP A 94 16.64 -8.60 9.20
N HIS A 95 17.59 -7.92 8.53
CA HIS A 95 19.02 -8.06 8.86
C HIS A 95 19.35 -7.69 10.32
N ASP A 96 18.53 -6.88 10.98
CA ASP A 96 18.61 -6.59 12.40
C ASP A 96 17.57 -7.39 13.18
N LYS A 97 17.91 -8.62 13.58
CA LYS A 97 17.08 -9.54 14.41
C LYS A 97 16.59 -8.93 15.75
N LYS A 98 17.03 -7.73 16.10
CA LYS A 98 16.65 -7.02 17.32
C LYS A 98 15.36 -6.19 17.19
N ASN A 99 14.95 -5.82 15.98
CA ASN A 99 13.78 -4.99 15.77
C ASN A 99 12.63 -5.82 15.20
N LYS A 100 11.77 -6.36 16.09
CA LYS A 100 10.55 -7.10 15.73
C LYS A 100 9.36 -6.18 15.43
N ASP A 101 9.60 -4.93 15.05
CA ASP A 101 8.54 -4.00 14.74
C ASP A 101 7.93 -4.33 13.36
N ARG A 102 6.74 -4.92 13.39
CA ARG A 102 6.01 -5.32 12.18
C ARG A 102 5.61 -4.15 11.29
N THR A 103 5.62 -2.92 11.81
CA THR A 103 5.23 -1.73 11.05
C THR A 103 6.29 -1.27 10.06
N ILE A 104 7.54 -1.72 10.24
CA ILE A 104 8.69 -1.36 9.38
C ILE A 104 9.35 -2.57 8.73
N ASN A 105 9.07 -3.78 9.23
CA ASN A 105 9.73 -5.01 8.80
C ASN A 105 9.00 -5.64 7.62
N GLY A 106 9.62 -5.57 6.44
CA GLY A 106 9.11 -6.10 5.17
C GLY A 106 9.41 -7.57 4.92
N GLY A 107 10.02 -8.27 5.90
CA GLY A 107 10.45 -9.65 5.80
C GLY A 107 11.93 -9.82 5.47
N PRO A 108 12.40 -11.07 5.24
CA PRO A 108 13.82 -11.42 5.11
C PRO A 108 14.60 -10.60 4.06
N THR A 109 13.96 -10.20 2.98
CA THR A 109 14.58 -9.41 1.90
C THR A 109 13.93 -8.03 1.71
N GLY A 110 13.03 -7.63 2.63
CA GLY A 110 12.36 -6.33 2.62
C GLY A 110 11.30 -6.16 1.53
N ILE A 111 10.93 -7.22 0.81
CA ILE A 111 9.92 -7.16 -0.25
C ILE A 111 8.71 -8.06 0.03
N GLU A 112 8.79 -8.97 0.99
CA GLU A 112 7.78 -9.99 1.23
C GLU A 112 6.40 -9.39 1.56
N ALA A 113 6.36 -8.37 2.41
CA ALA A 113 5.11 -7.67 2.72
C ALA A 113 4.51 -6.99 1.48
N THR A 114 5.35 -6.37 0.65
CA THR A 114 4.92 -5.75 -0.61
C THR A 114 4.32 -6.79 -1.56
N LEU A 115 4.96 -7.96 -1.70
CA LEU A 115 4.46 -9.04 -2.56
C LEU A 115 3.11 -9.58 -2.05
N HIS A 116 2.98 -9.77 -0.74
CA HIS A 116 1.72 -10.18 -0.11
C HIS A 116 0.59 -9.18 -0.37
N PHE A 117 0.86 -7.89 -0.19
CA PHE A 117 -0.13 -6.84 -0.44
C PHE A 117 -0.53 -6.76 -1.91
N ILE A 118 0.42 -6.84 -2.86
CA ILE A 118 0.12 -6.85 -4.30
C ILE A 118 -0.72 -8.06 -4.67
N HIS A 119 -0.35 -9.25 -4.19
CA HIS A 119 -1.12 -10.48 -4.44
C HIS A 119 -2.57 -10.34 -3.96
N SER A 120 -2.77 -9.85 -2.74
CA SER A 120 -4.11 -9.61 -2.18
C SER A 120 -4.87 -8.51 -2.94
N ALA A 121 -4.20 -7.43 -3.31
CA ALA A 121 -4.78 -6.31 -4.05
C ALA A 121 -5.31 -6.73 -5.44
N VAL A 122 -4.57 -7.56 -6.16
CA VAL A 122 -4.97 -8.03 -7.51
C VAL A 122 -6.30 -8.79 -7.47
N LEU A 123 -6.58 -9.52 -6.39
CA LEU A 123 -7.84 -10.25 -6.23
C LEU A 123 -9.07 -9.34 -6.15
N VAL A 124 -8.88 -8.09 -5.71
CA VAL A 124 -9.95 -7.10 -5.56
C VAL A 124 -9.80 -5.90 -6.51
N LEU A 125 -8.83 -5.96 -7.44
CA LEU A 125 -8.64 -4.92 -8.44
C LEU A 125 -9.66 -5.05 -9.57
N GLN A 126 -10.20 -3.92 -10.03
CA GLN A 126 -10.98 -3.87 -11.28
C GLN A 126 -10.07 -4.10 -12.49
N LYS A 127 -10.66 -4.57 -13.61
CA LYS A 127 -9.93 -4.87 -14.85
C LYS A 127 -9.07 -3.69 -15.36
N ARG A 128 -9.55 -2.45 -15.20
CA ARG A 128 -8.83 -1.23 -15.56
C ARG A 128 -8.28 -0.48 -14.35
N GLY A 129 -8.33 -1.11 -13.18
CA GLY A 129 -7.85 -0.54 -11.93
C GLY A 129 -6.32 -0.45 -11.88
N LYS A 130 -5.84 0.28 -10.89
CA LYS A 130 -4.41 0.52 -10.66
C LYS A 130 -4.06 0.28 -9.21
N ILE A 131 -2.88 -0.27 -8.97
CA ILE A 131 -2.27 -0.37 -7.65
C ILE A 131 -1.11 0.61 -7.60
N LEU A 132 -1.04 1.43 -6.57
CA LEU A 132 0.09 2.32 -6.28
C LEU A 132 0.77 1.86 -5.00
N THR A 133 2.08 1.63 -5.05
CA THR A 133 2.84 1.22 -3.86
C THR A 133 4.24 1.79 -3.88
N ILE A 134 4.88 1.77 -2.72
CA ILE A 134 6.26 2.24 -2.56
C ILE A 134 7.19 1.04 -2.36
N ILE A 135 8.38 1.12 -2.94
CA ILE A 135 9.46 0.13 -2.76
C ILE A 135 10.79 0.84 -2.55
N SER A 136 11.69 0.21 -1.81
CA SER A 136 13.05 0.71 -1.58
C SER A 136 14.07 0.09 -2.56
N SER A 137 15.15 0.84 -2.82
CA SER A 137 16.33 0.30 -3.53
C SER A 137 17.04 -0.81 -2.74
N LEU A 138 16.80 -0.90 -1.44
CA LEU A 138 17.37 -1.91 -0.55
C LEU A 138 16.60 -3.25 -0.58
N SER A 139 15.38 -3.26 -1.11
CA SER A 139 14.56 -4.47 -1.22
C SER A 139 14.97 -5.32 -2.44
N ASP A 140 14.80 -6.64 -2.34
CA ASP A 140 15.02 -7.56 -3.47
C ASP A 140 13.91 -7.44 -4.52
N ARG A 141 14.13 -6.54 -5.48
CA ARG A 141 13.16 -6.26 -6.55
C ARG A 141 13.01 -7.39 -7.57
N SER A 142 13.93 -8.35 -7.62
CA SER A 142 13.85 -9.48 -8.56
C SER A 142 12.61 -10.34 -8.30
N LYS A 143 12.24 -10.50 -7.03
CA LYS A 143 11.01 -11.21 -6.62
C LYS A 143 9.74 -10.49 -7.08
N LEU A 144 9.75 -9.14 -7.05
CA LEU A 144 8.65 -8.34 -7.58
C LEU A 144 8.51 -8.51 -9.09
N ASP A 145 9.63 -8.48 -9.83
CA ASP A 145 9.62 -8.67 -11.29
C ASP A 145 9.06 -10.04 -11.67
N LYS A 146 9.40 -11.06 -10.89
CA LYS A 146 8.85 -12.40 -11.04
C LYS A 146 7.33 -12.43 -10.84
N LEU A 147 6.84 -11.86 -9.72
CA LEU A 147 5.40 -11.77 -9.43
C LEU A 147 4.63 -11.03 -10.54
N ILE A 148 5.13 -9.89 -10.99
CA ILE A 148 4.53 -9.09 -12.07
C ILE A 148 4.35 -9.94 -13.34
N LYS A 149 5.38 -10.71 -13.71
CA LYS A 149 5.32 -11.59 -14.87
C LYS A 149 4.33 -12.76 -14.67
N GLU A 150 4.38 -13.43 -13.53
CA GLU A 150 3.53 -14.59 -13.22
C GLU A 150 2.03 -14.23 -13.19
N MET A 151 1.69 -13.01 -12.74
CA MET A 151 0.31 -12.53 -12.65
C MET A 151 -0.15 -11.77 -13.91
N ASN A 152 0.64 -11.75 -14.99
CA ASN A 152 0.35 -11.01 -16.23
C ASN A 152 0.02 -9.54 -15.95
N LEU A 153 0.87 -8.91 -15.14
CA LEU A 153 0.78 -7.50 -14.78
C LEU A 153 1.85 -6.70 -15.51
N LYS A 154 1.64 -5.39 -15.57
CA LYS A 154 2.65 -4.42 -15.95
C LYS A 154 2.91 -3.45 -14.82
N LYS A 155 4.14 -2.96 -14.72
CA LYS A 155 4.52 -1.94 -13.75
C LYS A 155 5.24 -0.79 -14.43
N ARG A 156 5.08 0.41 -13.86
CA ARG A 156 5.88 1.58 -14.23
C ARG A 156 6.28 2.37 -12.99
N ILE A 157 7.43 3.03 -13.03
CA ILE A 157 7.84 3.96 -11.99
C ILE A 157 7.11 5.29 -12.24
N VAL A 158 6.40 5.76 -11.22
CA VAL A 158 5.65 7.04 -11.25
C VAL A 158 6.51 8.16 -10.72
N LYS A 159 7.23 7.93 -9.62
CA LYS A 159 8.05 8.94 -8.96
C LYS A 159 9.23 8.30 -8.25
N VAL A 160 10.33 9.04 -8.12
CA VAL A 160 11.55 8.60 -7.45
C VAL A 160 11.95 9.67 -6.43
N ARG A 161 12.35 9.24 -5.24
CA ARG A 161 12.94 10.12 -4.21
C ARG A 161 14.24 9.50 -3.70
N LYS A 162 15.33 10.24 -3.81
CA LYS A 162 16.62 9.84 -3.24
C LYS A 162 16.68 10.31 -1.80
N LEU A 163 16.98 9.38 -0.90
CA LEU A 163 17.31 9.62 0.50
C LEU A 163 18.80 9.38 0.73
N PHE A 164 19.28 9.61 1.95
CA PHE A 164 20.73 9.50 2.23
C PHE A 164 21.25 8.06 2.05
N PHE A 165 20.49 7.05 2.48
CA PHE A 165 20.92 5.65 2.42
C PHE A 165 20.16 4.79 1.41
N GLU A 166 19.06 5.30 0.85
CA GLU A 166 18.20 4.54 -0.06
C GLU A 166 17.55 5.43 -1.12
N THR A 167 16.99 4.79 -2.12
CA THR A 167 16.11 5.45 -3.09
C THR A 167 14.73 4.81 -2.99
N LEU A 168 13.71 5.63 -2.80
CA LEU A 168 12.31 5.20 -2.81
C LEU A 168 11.73 5.36 -4.22
N TYR A 169 11.02 4.34 -4.65
CA TYR A 169 10.30 4.32 -5.93
C TYR A 169 8.82 4.15 -5.65
N ILE A 170 8.00 5.05 -6.17
CA ILE A 170 6.56 4.83 -6.27
C ILE A 170 6.31 4.15 -7.60
N ILE A 171 5.70 2.97 -7.55
CA ILE A 171 5.36 2.17 -8.70
C ILE A 171 3.84 2.06 -8.85
N GLU A 172 3.37 2.16 -10.09
CA GLU A 172 2.01 1.85 -10.49
C GLU A 172 2.00 0.48 -11.16
N ILE A 173 1.06 -0.36 -10.76
CA ILE A 173 0.85 -1.71 -11.27
C ILE A 173 -0.58 -1.80 -11.79
N SER A 174 -0.77 -2.46 -12.93
CA SER A 174 -2.08 -2.73 -13.52
C SER A 174 -2.05 -4.05 -14.29
N PHE A 175 -3.23 -4.57 -14.66
CA PHE A 175 -3.28 -5.69 -15.59
C PHE A 175 -2.65 -5.31 -16.93
N ASP A 176 -1.91 -6.23 -17.53
CA ASP A 176 -1.44 -6.10 -18.92
C ASP A 176 -2.58 -6.52 -19.85
N ILE A 177 -3.42 -5.54 -20.18
CA ILE A 177 -4.57 -5.73 -21.07
C ILE A 177 -4.14 -5.30 -22.46
N ALA A 178 -4.05 -6.26 -23.37
CA ALA A 178 -3.89 -6.00 -24.79
C ALA A 178 -5.12 -5.28 -25.36
#